data_11d3f4caa042d40ab015d89372b3a9d4
#
_entry.id   11d3f4caa042d40ab015d89372b3a9d4
#
_cell.length_a   1.000
_cell.length_b   1.000
_cell.length_c   1.000
_cell.angle_alpha   90.00
_cell.angle_beta   90.00
_cell.angle_gamma   90.00
#
_symmetry.space_group_name_H-M   'P 1'
#
loop_
_entity.id
_entity.type
_entity.pdbx_description
1 polymer ?
#
loop_
_entity_poly.entity_id
_entity_poly.type
_entity_poly.pdbx_seq_one_letter_code
_entity_poly.pdbx_strand_id
1 'polypeptide(L)'
;KNPKFINIVIGVETQLSPSKLASIIMDIEKKLERKRSVKNDPRTCDIDIIDFNGKINSFKYKNLHFTIPHKELNYRNFVLFPLAEIFPEWKHPISKEPVKILIEKLSTEDKNSILKIKKTWYKYIMLNQEELIKKIKTYNRSFDPDSLSKAYKFALDAHKNQKRDAGEPYIVHPVAVADILTDLKLDTATITTGLLHDTIEDTKATYHTVEKEFGKEVADLVDGVTKISELEGKAHENSKAENFRKLILATSKDIRVLLVKLADRLH
;
A
#
# COMPACT_ATOMS: atom_id res chain seq x y z
N LYS A 1 0.48 -27.21 10.57
CA LYS A 1 1.07 -25.89 10.95
C LYS A 1 -0.06 -24.89 10.96
N ASN A 2 -0.31 -24.22 12.08
CA ASN A 2 -1.30 -23.16 12.14
C ASN A 2 -0.91 -22.03 11.18
N PRO A 3 -1.86 -21.44 10.45
CA PRO A 3 -1.56 -20.31 9.57
C PRO A 3 -0.98 -19.15 10.38
N LYS A 4 0.02 -18.47 9.80
CA LYS A 4 0.56 -17.25 10.39
C LYS A 4 -0.37 -16.10 10.06
N PHE A 5 -0.70 -15.28 11.05
CA PHE A 5 -1.48 -14.05 10.88
C PHE A 5 -0.55 -12.85 10.87
N ILE A 6 -0.84 -11.88 10.02
CA ILE A 6 -0.22 -10.56 10.03
C ILE A 6 -1.19 -9.62 10.74
N ASN A 7 -0.71 -8.95 11.78
CA ASN A 7 -1.50 -7.98 12.54
C ASN A 7 -0.84 -6.61 12.44
N ILE A 8 -1.64 -5.59 12.17
CA ILE A 8 -1.23 -4.19 12.10
C ILE A 8 -2.17 -3.33 12.94
N VAL A 9 -1.69 -2.19 13.42
CA VAL A 9 -2.51 -1.13 14.01
C VAL A 9 -2.30 0.12 13.20
N ILE A 10 -3.39 0.81 12.86
CA ILE A 10 -3.38 2.07 12.12
C ILE A 10 -4.13 3.15 12.90
N GLY A 11 -3.65 4.38 12.83
CA GLY A 11 -4.38 5.57 13.28
C GLY A 11 -5.18 6.14 12.11
N VAL A 12 -6.46 6.46 12.36
CA VAL A 12 -7.37 6.99 11.34
C VAL A 12 -8.07 8.24 11.89
N GLU A 13 -8.05 9.32 11.13
CA GLU A 13 -8.89 10.49 11.42
C GLU A 13 -10.23 10.35 10.72
N THR A 14 -11.32 10.56 11.46
CA THR A 14 -12.66 10.44 10.91
C THR A 14 -13.67 11.31 11.66
N GLN A 15 -14.66 11.82 10.92
CA GLN A 15 -15.83 12.49 11.49
C GLN A 15 -17.03 11.55 11.70
N LEU A 16 -16.88 10.27 11.40
CA LEU A 16 -17.93 9.27 11.53
C LEU A 16 -18.17 8.95 13.02
N SER A 17 -19.40 8.58 13.34
CA SER A 17 -19.68 7.97 14.66
C SER A 17 -19.11 6.54 14.72
N PRO A 18 -18.83 5.99 15.93
CA PRO A 18 -18.35 4.61 16.08
C PRO A 18 -19.25 3.58 15.39
N SER A 19 -20.56 3.74 15.45
CA SER A 19 -21.52 2.83 14.82
C SER A 19 -21.47 2.91 13.29
N LYS A 20 -21.28 4.10 12.72
CA LYS A 20 -21.14 4.28 11.28
C LYS A 20 -19.81 3.72 10.79
N LEU A 21 -18.74 3.92 11.55
CA LEU A 21 -17.43 3.33 11.26
C LEU A 21 -17.51 1.79 11.27
N ALA A 22 -18.15 1.19 12.29
CA ALA A 22 -18.35 -0.26 12.35
C ALA A 22 -19.15 -0.79 11.15
N SER A 23 -20.15 -0.03 10.67
CA SER A 23 -20.88 -0.38 9.44
C SER A 23 -19.96 -0.48 8.23
N ILE A 24 -19.09 0.52 8.05
CA ILE A 24 -18.14 0.57 6.92
C ILE A 24 -17.12 -0.57 7.03
N ILE A 25 -16.59 -0.81 8.22
CA ILE A 25 -15.66 -1.92 8.48
C ILE A 25 -16.29 -3.26 8.08
N MET A 26 -17.52 -3.52 8.47
CA MET A 26 -18.23 -4.76 8.08
C MET A 26 -18.44 -4.88 6.57
N ASP A 27 -18.66 -3.79 5.88
CA ASP A 27 -18.80 -3.78 4.42
C ASP A 27 -17.44 -4.04 3.73
N ILE A 28 -16.34 -3.53 4.29
CA ILE A 28 -14.97 -3.83 3.84
C ILE A 28 -14.66 -5.31 4.05
N GLU A 29 -14.87 -5.85 5.24
CA GLU A 29 -14.65 -7.26 5.54
C GLU A 29 -15.46 -8.19 4.62
N LYS A 30 -16.72 -7.82 4.33
CA LYS A 30 -17.57 -8.55 3.39
C LYS A 30 -17.01 -8.53 1.95
N LYS A 31 -16.52 -7.37 1.49
CA LYS A 31 -15.89 -7.26 0.17
C LYS A 31 -14.60 -8.07 0.07
N LEU A 32 -13.89 -8.25 1.18
CA LEU A 32 -12.69 -9.11 1.30
C LEU A 32 -13.04 -10.58 1.56
N GLU A 33 -14.27 -11.00 1.21
CA GLU A 33 -14.77 -12.36 1.29
C GLU A 33 -14.71 -13.00 2.70
N ARG A 34 -14.80 -12.19 3.76
CA ARG A 34 -14.89 -12.69 5.12
C ARG A 34 -16.13 -13.56 5.28
N LYS A 35 -15.95 -14.87 5.36
CA LYS A 35 -17.01 -15.82 5.75
C LYS A 35 -17.01 -15.98 7.27
N ARG A 36 -18.13 -15.69 7.92
CA ARG A 36 -18.33 -15.93 9.36
C ARG A 36 -18.87 -17.34 9.53
N SER A 37 -17.98 -18.34 9.65
CA SER A 37 -18.40 -19.73 9.83
C SER A 37 -18.23 -20.19 11.29
N VAL A 38 -17.02 -20.47 11.71
CA VAL A 38 -16.72 -21.00 13.05
C VAL A 38 -15.85 -20.00 13.83
N LYS A 39 -15.98 -20.01 15.17
CA LYS A 39 -15.12 -19.22 16.05
C LYS A 39 -13.68 -19.68 15.89
N ASN A 40 -12.75 -18.75 15.58
CA ASN A 40 -11.32 -18.94 15.35
C ASN A 40 -10.91 -19.59 14.01
N ASP A 41 -11.79 -19.68 13.02
CA ASP A 41 -11.38 -20.07 11.67
C ASP A 41 -10.44 -19.04 11.03
N PRO A 42 -9.49 -19.48 10.19
CA PRO A 42 -8.68 -18.59 9.38
C PRO A 42 -9.54 -17.64 8.56
N ARG A 43 -9.24 -16.34 8.61
CA ARG A 43 -10.02 -15.28 7.94
C ARG A 43 -9.11 -14.50 7.02
N THR A 44 -9.65 -14.02 5.91
CA THR A 44 -8.93 -13.14 4.98
C THR A 44 -8.61 -11.80 5.60
N CYS A 45 -9.55 -11.23 6.38
CA CYS A 45 -9.37 -9.96 7.06
C CYS A 45 -10.27 -9.88 8.30
N ASP A 46 -9.76 -9.29 9.38
CA ASP A 46 -10.49 -8.98 10.62
C ASP A 46 -10.10 -7.58 11.07
N ILE A 47 -11.07 -6.67 11.24
CA ILE A 47 -10.82 -5.27 11.56
C ILE A 47 -11.53 -4.93 12.87
N ASP A 48 -10.76 -4.69 13.93
CA ASP A 48 -11.26 -4.29 15.24
C ASP A 48 -11.06 -2.78 15.46
N ILE A 49 -12.07 -2.11 16.03
CA ILE A 49 -11.91 -0.75 16.55
C ILE A 49 -11.32 -0.85 17.96
N ILE A 50 -10.05 -0.50 18.11
CA ILE A 50 -9.31 -0.65 19.36
C ILE A 50 -9.61 0.51 20.30
N ASP A 51 -9.60 1.72 19.78
CA ASP A 51 -9.84 2.97 20.50
C ASP A 51 -10.60 3.97 19.61
N PHE A 52 -11.36 4.84 20.23
CA PHE A 52 -12.06 5.92 19.55
C PHE A 52 -11.98 7.20 20.40
N ASN A 53 -10.85 7.92 20.28
CA ASN A 53 -10.55 9.14 21.04
C ASN A 53 -10.70 8.96 22.57
N GLY A 54 -10.28 7.82 23.11
CA GLY A 54 -10.36 7.50 24.53
C GLY A 54 -11.78 7.31 25.06
N LYS A 55 -12.80 7.30 24.19
CA LYS A 55 -14.21 7.12 24.57
C LYS A 55 -14.54 5.66 24.83
N ILE A 56 -15.26 5.40 25.90
CA ILE A 56 -15.83 4.08 26.18
C ILE A 56 -17.19 4.02 25.48
N ASN A 57 -17.39 3.04 24.62
CA ASN A 57 -18.63 2.91 23.87
C ASN A 57 -19.04 1.44 23.73
N SER A 58 -20.34 1.18 23.75
CA SER A 58 -20.91 -0.14 23.54
C SER A 58 -22.20 0.01 22.75
N PHE A 59 -22.29 -0.66 21.61
CA PHE A 59 -23.47 -0.58 20.75
C PHE A 59 -23.71 -1.87 19.98
N LYS A 60 -24.94 -2.08 19.58
CA LYS A 60 -25.33 -3.15 18.66
C LYS A 60 -25.43 -2.61 17.23
N TYR A 61 -24.84 -3.34 16.29
CA TYR A 61 -25.04 -3.09 14.88
C TYR A 61 -25.30 -4.42 14.15
N LYS A 62 -26.45 -4.53 13.49
CA LYS A 62 -26.99 -5.80 13.03
C LYS A 62 -26.97 -6.79 14.21
N ASN A 63 -26.67 -8.00 14.12
CA ASN A 63 -26.67 -8.94 15.27
C ASN A 63 -25.35 -9.01 16.05
N LEU A 64 -24.47 -8.02 15.87
CA LEU A 64 -23.15 -7.96 16.51
C LEU A 64 -23.10 -6.90 17.58
N HIS A 65 -22.43 -7.23 18.68
CA HIS A 65 -22.17 -6.33 19.79
C HIS A 65 -20.73 -5.81 19.70
N PHE A 66 -20.59 -4.49 19.62
CA PHE A 66 -19.30 -3.81 19.57
C PHE A 66 -19.04 -3.17 20.94
N THR A 67 -17.80 -3.31 21.40
CA THR A 67 -17.31 -2.67 22.63
C THR A 67 -15.99 -1.98 22.31
N ILE A 68 -15.90 -0.70 22.66
CA ILE A 68 -14.68 0.13 22.48
C ILE A 68 -14.29 0.65 23.88
N PRO A 69 -13.06 0.42 24.34
CA PRO A 69 -12.02 -0.42 23.74
C PRO A 69 -12.44 -1.89 23.67
N HIS A 70 -11.81 -2.64 22.75
CA HIS A 70 -12.10 -4.07 22.65
C HIS A 70 -11.80 -4.78 23.97
N LYS A 71 -12.76 -5.55 24.49
CA LYS A 71 -12.72 -6.14 25.86
C LYS A 71 -11.47 -7.00 26.16
N GLU A 72 -10.86 -7.61 25.14
CA GLU A 72 -9.68 -8.45 25.31
C GLU A 72 -8.38 -7.71 24.99
N LEU A 73 -8.42 -6.40 24.80
CA LEU A 73 -7.29 -5.59 24.37
C LEU A 73 -6.06 -5.79 25.28
N ASN A 74 -6.26 -5.86 26.60
CA ASN A 74 -5.20 -5.98 27.59
C ASN A 74 -4.37 -7.27 27.47
N TYR A 75 -4.90 -8.29 26.80
CA TYR A 75 -4.27 -9.61 26.65
C TYR A 75 -3.84 -9.89 25.22
N ARG A 76 -4.10 -8.98 24.29
CA ARG A 76 -3.77 -9.17 22.87
C ARG A 76 -2.40 -8.57 22.55
N ASN A 77 -1.37 -9.37 22.72
CA ASN A 77 0.00 -8.98 22.38
C ASN A 77 0.13 -8.44 20.95
N PHE A 78 -0.54 -9.07 19.98
CA PHE A 78 -0.56 -8.66 18.56
C PHE A 78 -1.25 -7.32 18.30
N VAL A 79 -1.92 -6.75 19.29
CA VAL A 79 -2.47 -5.38 19.28
C VAL A 79 -1.57 -4.44 20.06
N LEU A 80 -1.16 -4.83 21.29
CA LEU A 80 -0.42 -3.95 22.20
C LEU A 80 0.97 -3.57 21.64
N PHE A 81 1.69 -4.51 21.02
CA PHE A 81 3.02 -4.21 20.47
C PHE A 81 2.96 -3.20 19.31
N PRO A 82 2.16 -3.38 18.24
CA PRO A 82 2.08 -2.39 17.18
C PRO A 82 1.44 -1.07 17.65
N LEU A 83 0.52 -1.10 18.62
CA LEU A 83 -0.04 0.11 19.22
C LEU A 83 1.02 0.93 19.93
N ALA A 84 1.89 0.29 20.74
CA ALA A 84 3.00 0.96 21.41
C ALA A 84 4.03 1.55 20.44
N GLU A 85 4.14 1.01 19.24
CA GLU A 85 5.05 1.51 18.21
C GLU A 85 4.56 2.81 17.59
N ILE A 86 3.26 2.94 17.31
CA ILE A 86 2.67 4.13 16.66
C ILE A 86 2.20 5.18 17.68
N PHE A 87 1.77 4.76 18.87
CA PHE A 87 1.29 5.63 19.95
C PHE A 87 1.91 5.23 21.29
N PRO A 88 3.22 5.50 21.53
CA PRO A 88 3.92 5.07 22.74
C PRO A 88 3.35 5.66 24.04
N GLU A 89 2.66 6.79 23.96
CA GLU A 89 2.03 7.47 25.11
C GLU A 89 0.55 7.10 25.30
N TRP A 90 0.04 6.17 24.49
CA TRP A 90 -1.35 5.74 24.61
C TRP A 90 -1.63 5.09 25.96
N LYS A 91 -2.81 5.44 26.54
CA LYS A 91 -3.32 4.90 27.77
C LYS A 91 -4.66 4.22 27.54
N HIS A 92 -4.84 3.06 28.15
CA HIS A 92 -6.09 2.33 28.04
C HIS A 92 -7.29 3.17 28.56
N PRO A 93 -8.35 3.37 27.78
CA PRO A 93 -9.45 4.28 28.14
C PRO A 93 -10.12 3.99 29.49
N ILE A 94 -10.17 2.72 29.90
CA ILE A 94 -10.83 2.31 31.18
C ILE A 94 -9.80 2.26 32.29
N SER A 95 -8.71 1.46 32.18
CA SER A 95 -7.75 1.28 33.29
C SER A 95 -6.80 2.46 33.45
N LYS A 96 -6.72 3.36 32.49
CA LYS A 96 -5.76 4.49 32.41
C LYS A 96 -4.30 4.07 32.42
N GLU A 97 -4.01 2.79 32.28
CA GLU A 97 -2.65 2.26 32.26
C GLU A 97 -1.99 2.57 30.91
N PRO A 98 -0.70 3.00 30.92
CA PRO A 98 0.07 3.14 29.71
C PRO A 98 0.23 1.81 28.96
N VAL A 99 0.29 1.86 27.63
CA VAL A 99 0.48 0.67 26.78
C VAL A 99 1.73 -0.14 27.16
N LYS A 100 2.81 0.53 27.58
CA LYS A 100 4.06 -0.11 28.04
C LYS A 100 3.81 -1.02 29.26
N ILE A 101 3.04 -0.55 30.23
CA ILE A 101 2.67 -1.33 31.44
C ILE A 101 1.80 -2.52 31.08
N LEU A 102 0.86 -2.35 30.13
CA LEU A 102 0.05 -3.47 29.65
C LEU A 102 0.92 -4.56 28.98
N ILE A 103 1.93 -4.15 28.20
CA ILE A 103 2.89 -5.08 27.60
C ILE A 103 3.73 -5.79 28.68
N GLU A 104 4.16 -5.07 29.71
CA GLU A 104 4.94 -5.67 30.82
C GLU A 104 4.16 -6.77 31.55
N LYS A 105 2.84 -6.62 31.66
CA LYS A 105 1.92 -7.58 32.30
C LYS A 105 1.67 -8.86 31.48
N LEU A 106 1.99 -8.85 30.19
CA LEU A 106 1.90 -10.06 29.36
C LEU A 106 2.85 -11.15 29.84
N SER A 107 2.44 -12.40 29.73
CA SER A 107 3.31 -13.54 30.01
C SER A 107 4.55 -13.54 29.11
N THR A 108 5.62 -14.21 29.55
CA THR A 108 6.83 -14.38 28.73
C THR A 108 6.50 -15.17 27.45
N GLU A 109 5.60 -16.12 27.51
CA GLU A 109 5.14 -16.91 26.37
C GLU A 109 4.42 -16.01 25.35
N ASP A 110 3.50 -15.15 25.78
CA ASP A 110 2.79 -14.20 24.90
C ASP A 110 3.76 -13.20 24.26
N LYS A 111 4.72 -12.66 25.03
CA LYS A 111 5.73 -11.76 24.48
C LYS A 111 6.58 -12.41 23.40
N ASN A 112 6.94 -13.67 23.57
CA ASN A 112 7.78 -14.44 22.63
C ASN A 112 6.98 -15.04 21.44
N SER A 113 5.66 -15.12 21.54
CA SER A 113 4.80 -15.68 20.48
C SER A 113 4.67 -14.73 19.28
N ILE A 114 5.03 -13.45 19.45
CA ILE A 114 5.01 -12.45 18.40
C ILE A 114 6.37 -12.31 17.76
N LEU A 115 6.41 -12.46 16.46
CA LEU A 115 7.56 -12.10 15.66
C LEU A 115 7.37 -10.66 15.16
N LYS A 116 8.11 -9.70 15.73
CA LYS A 116 8.17 -8.36 15.16
C LYS A 116 8.83 -8.43 13.80
N ILE A 117 8.09 -8.15 12.76
CA ILE A 117 8.61 -8.03 11.41
C ILE A 117 9.35 -6.68 11.34
N LYS A 118 10.58 -6.62 11.88
CA LYS A 118 11.44 -5.43 11.83
C LYS A 118 11.60 -5.01 10.38
N LYS A 119 11.33 -3.73 10.03
CA LYS A 119 11.66 -3.08 8.73
C LYS A 119 11.70 -3.99 7.49
N THR A 120 11.50 -5.28 7.69
CA THR A 120 11.40 -6.34 6.70
C THR A 120 10.03 -6.28 5.99
N TRP A 121 9.11 -5.38 6.44
CA TRP A 121 7.95 -4.99 5.66
C TRP A 121 8.38 -4.55 4.25
N TYR A 122 9.46 -3.80 4.15
CA TYR A 122 10.09 -3.50 2.88
C TYR A 122 10.47 -4.74 2.07
N LYS A 123 10.82 -5.83 2.72
CA LYS A 123 11.20 -7.09 2.07
C LYS A 123 10.01 -7.99 1.74
N TYR A 124 8.85 -7.79 2.40
CA TYR A 124 7.62 -8.57 2.19
C TYR A 124 6.56 -7.84 1.35
N ILE A 125 6.55 -6.51 1.37
CA ILE A 125 5.66 -5.68 0.54
C ILE A 125 6.37 -5.26 -0.75
N MET A 126 7.70 -5.13 -0.71
CA MET A 126 8.47 -5.02 -1.94
C MET A 126 8.51 -6.41 -2.58
N LEU A 127 7.83 -6.54 -3.68
CA LEU A 127 8.33 -7.41 -4.71
C LEU A 127 9.77 -6.99 -4.94
N ASN A 128 10.73 -7.79 -4.43
CA ASN A 128 12.09 -7.54 -4.80
C ASN A 128 12.17 -7.77 -6.31
N GLN A 129 13.16 -7.20 -6.92
CA GLN A 129 13.43 -7.36 -8.35
C GLN A 129 13.29 -8.83 -8.82
N GLU A 130 13.70 -9.79 -7.98
CA GLU A 130 13.65 -11.23 -8.28
C GLU A 130 12.22 -11.78 -8.37
N GLU A 131 11.31 -11.32 -7.51
CA GLU A 131 9.91 -11.73 -7.54
C GLU A 131 9.19 -11.17 -8.76
N LEU A 132 9.47 -9.91 -9.11
CA LEU A 132 8.94 -9.28 -10.32
C LEU A 132 9.41 -10.02 -11.58
N ILE A 133 10.71 -10.30 -11.67
CA ILE A 133 11.31 -11.11 -12.74
C ILE A 133 10.66 -12.51 -12.81
N LYS A 134 10.49 -13.17 -11.67
CA LYS A 134 9.85 -14.48 -11.60
C LYS A 134 8.41 -14.44 -12.11
N LYS A 135 7.63 -13.45 -11.73
CA LYS A 135 6.25 -13.25 -12.22
C LYS A 135 6.23 -13.07 -13.74
N ILE A 136 7.05 -12.17 -14.28
CA ILE A 136 7.09 -11.90 -15.73
C ILE A 136 7.46 -13.15 -16.51
N LYS A 137 8.43 -13.94 -16.06
CA LYS A 137 8.84 -15.19 -16.70
C LYS A 137 7.72 -16.23 -16.79
N THR A 138 6.67 -16.14 -15.99
CA THR A 138 5.55 -17.08 -16.07
C THR A 138 4.73 -16.93 -17.35
N TYR A 139 4.70 -15.74 -17.95
CA TYR A 139 3.89 -15.47 -19.14
C TYR A 139 4.70 -14.92 -20.34
N ASN A 140 5.90 -14.37 -20.12
CA ASN A 140 6.76 -13.86 -21.17
C ASN A 140 8.10 -14.63 -21.19
N ARG A 141 8.22 -15.61 -22.10
CA ARG A 141 9.40 -16.46 -22.23
C ARG A 141 10.61 -15.75 -22.84
N SER A 142 10.39 -14.71 -23.64
CA SER A 142 11.44 -13.91 -24.29
C SER A 142 11.88 -12.70 -23.46
N PHE A 143 11.41 -12.61 -22.22
CA PHE A 143 11.74 -11.53 -21.32
C PHE A 143 13.21 -11.52 -20.94
N ASP A 144 13.86 -10.35 -21.08
CA ASP A 144 15.21 -10.12 -20.61
C ASP A 144 15.23 -9.61 -19.15
N PRO A 145 15.71 -10.42 -18.20
CA PRO A 145 15.79 -10.03 -16.79
C PRO A 145 16.76 -8.88 -16.53
N ASP A 146 17.82 -8.76 -17.35
CA ASP A 146 18.86 -7.76 -17.12
C ASP A 146 18.34 -6.36 -17.44
N SER A 147 17.48 -6.23 -18.45
CA SER A 147 16.80 -4.98 -18.76
C SER A 147 15.95 -4.46 -17.61
N LEU A 148 15.14 -5.34 -16.99
CA LEU A 148 14.33 -4.95 -15.82
C LEU A 148 15.18 -4.65 -14.59
N SER A 149 16.25 -5.43 -14.39
CA SER A 149 17.20 -5.21 -13.30
C SER A 149 17.87 -3.85 -13.40
N LYS A 150 18.20 -3.45 -14.62
CA LYS A 150 18.76 -2.13 -14.92
C LYS A 150 17.76 -1.02 -14.62
N ALA A 151 16.49 -1.19 -15.00
CA ALA A 151 15.45 -0.22 -14.74
C ALA A 151 15.17 -0.06 -13.24
N TYR A 152 15.09 -1.17 -12.50
CA TYR A 152 14.93 -1.17 -11.06
C TYR A 152 16.07 -0.40 -10.37
N LYS A 153 17.32 -0.70 -10.73
CA LYS A 153 18.50 -0.03 -10.18
C LYS A 153 18.51 1.47 -10.50
N PHE A 154 18.15 1.82 -11.73
CA PHE A 154 18.07 3.21 -12.17
C PHE A 154 17.01 3.98 -11.35
N ALA A 155 15.79 3.43 -11.19
CA ALA A 155 14.75 4.03 -10.37
C ALA A 155 15.17 4.16 -8.89
N LEU A 156 15.80 3.12 -8.33
CA LEU A 156 16.33 3.14 -6.96
C LEU A 156 17.35 4.25 -6.74
N ASP A 157 18.29 4.41 -7.67
CA ASP A 157 19.34 5.43 -7.60
C ASP A 157 18.77 6.84 -7.81
N ALA A 158 17.81 7.00 -8.71
CA ALA A 158 17.15 8.27 -8.99
C ALA A 158 16.38 8.79 -7.76
N HIS A 159 15.65 7.90 -7.08
CA HIS A 159 14.80 8.24 -5.93
C HIS A 159 15.45 7.98 -4.55
N LYS A 160 16.76 7.71 -4.48
CA LYS A 160 17.48 7.28 -3.26
C LYS A 160 17.29 8.18 -2.03
N ASN A 161 17.07 9.48 -2.24
CA ASN A 161 16.92 10.46 -1.17
C ASN A 161 15.44 10.86 -0.94
N GLN A 162 14.52 10.28 -1.68
CA GLN A 162 13.10 10.60 -1.58
C GLN A 162 12.39 9.60 -0.68
N LYS A 163 11.38 10.10 0.03
CA LYS A 163 10.50 9.31 0.90
C LYS A 163 9.07 9.71 0.62
N ARG A 164 8.14 8.77 0.78
CA ARG A 164 6.71 9.05 0.79
C ARG A 164 6.29 9.67 2.14
N ASP A 165 5.08 10.20 2.22
CA ASP A 165 4.52 10.83 3.43
C ASP A 165 4.54 9.91 4.64
N ALA A 166 4.39 8.60 4.44
CA ALA A 166 4.52 7.58 5.48
C ALA A 166 5.97 7.29 5.93
N GLY A 167 6.97 7.98 5.32
CA GLY A 167 8.39 7.87 5.65
C GLY A 167 9.12 6.70 5.00
N GLU A 168 8.46 5.93 4.14
CA GLU A 168 9.06 4.84 3.37
C GLU A 168 9.88 5.36 2.17
N PRO A 169 10.90 4.63 1.70
CA PRO A 169 11.63 5.00 0.48
C PRO A 169 10.69 5.08 -0.72
N TYR A 170 10.89 6.09 -1.56
CA TYR A 170 10.02 6.36 -2.70
C TYR A 170 9.92 5.18 -3.68
N ILE A 171 11.00 4.42 -3.85
CA ILE A 171 11.07 3.25 -4.77
C ILE A 171 9.94 2.23 -4.56
N VAL A 172 9.33 2.19 -3.37
CA VAL A 172 8.19 1.29 -3.08
C VAL A 172 7.05 1.51 -4.07
N HIS A 173 6.77 2.79 -4.39
CA HIS A 173 5.71 3.16 -5.31
C HIS A 173 5.96 2.67 -6.75
N PRO A 174 7.06 3.00 -7.43
CA PRO A 174 7.32 2.48 -8.78
C PRO A 174 7.31 0.96 -8.87
N VAL A 175 7.81 0.27 -7.84
CA VAL A 175 7.79 -1.21 -7.82
C VAL A 175 6.36 -1.76 -7.72
N ALA A 176 5.51 -1.15 -6.91
CA ALA A 176 4.11 -1.57 -6.81
C ALA A 176 3.32 -1.29 -8.10
N VAL A 177 3.59 -0.14 -8.75
CA VAL A 177 3.02 0.16 -10.08
C VAL A 177 3.44 -0.90 -11.10
N ALA A 178 4.73 -1.25 -11.15
CA ALA A 178 5.24 -2.30 -12.04
C ALA A 178 4.62 -3.67 -11.73
N ASP A 179 4.33 -3.98 -10.45
CA ASP A 179 3.66 -5.23 -10.06
C ASP A 179 2.21 -5.29 -10.56
N ILE A 180 1.44 -4.23 -10.42
CA ILE A 180 0.09 -4.11 -10.96
C ILE A 180 0.09 -4.36 -12.49
N LEU A 181 1.04 -3.73 -13.21
CA LEU A 181 1.18 -3.93 -14.66
C LEU A 181 1.58 -5.36 -15.02
N THR A 182 2.37 -6.02 -14.16
CA THR A 182 2.75 -7.42 -14.30
C THR A 182 1.56 -8.36 -14.10
N ASP A 183 0.69 -8.08 -13.13
CA ASP A 183 -0.56 -8.84 -12.92
C ASP A 183 -1.51 -8.73 -14.12
N LEU A 184 -1.49 -7.61 -14.83
CA LEU A 184 -2.18 -7.41 -16.11
C LEU A 184 -1.47 -8.09 -17.28
N LYS A 185 -0.32 -8.75 -17.06
CA LYS A 185 0.51 -9.45 -18.06
C LYS A 185 0.92 -8.57 -19.24
N LEU A 186 1.23 -7.31 -18.96
CA LEU A 186 1.64 -6.36 -19.99
C LEU A 186 3.09 -6.64 -20.47
N ASP A 187 3.47 -5.98 -21.55
CA ASP A 187 4.79 -6.13 -22.15
C ASP A 187 5.91 -5.50 -21.30
N THR A 188 7.15 -5.88 -21.61
CA THR A 188 8.33 -5.46 -20.85
C THR A 188 8.53 -3.95 -20.86
N ALA A 189 8.26 -3.28 -21.99
CA ALA A 189 8.41 -1.83 -22.09
C ALA A 189 7.41 -1.10 -21.15
N THR A 190 6.18 -1.57 -21.07
CA THR A 190 5.15 -1.04 -20.16
C THR A 190 5.53 -1.23 -18.69
N ILE A 191 6.02 -2.43 -18.32
CA ILE A 191 6.43 -2.72 -16.94
C ILE A 191 7.67 -1.89 -16.57
N THR A 192 8.63 -1.76 -17.47
CA THR A 192 9.81 -0.91 -17.32
C THR A 192 9.38 0.55 -17.13
N THR A 193 8.41 1.01 -17.92
CA THR A 193 7.81 2.34 -17.75
C THR A 193 7.20 2.51 -16.36
N GLY A 194 6.51 1.50 -15.82
CA GLY A 194 6.00 1.53 -14.46
C GLY A 194 7.08 1.74 -13.39
N LEU A 195 8.29 1.17 -13.59
CA LEU A 195 9.43 1.42 -12.70
C LEU A 195 10.00 2.84 -12.84
N LEU A 196 9.90 3.43 -14.02
CA LEU A 196 10.58 4.68 -14.38
C LEU A 196 9.65 5.90 -14.46
N HIS A 197 8.33 5.74 -14.27
CA HIS A 197 7.32 6.73 -14.65
C HIS A 197 7.51 8.11 -13.98
N ASP A 198 7.97 8.14 -12.74
CA ASP A 198 8.20 9.39 -12.00
C ASP A 198 9.65 9.90 -12.13
N THR A 199 10.55 9.18 -12.79
CA THR A 199 11.97 9.55 -12.81
C THR A 199 12.22 10.88 -13.53
N ILE A 200 11.49 11.18 -14.60
CA ILE A 200 11.62 12.44 -15.34
C ILE A 200 10.93 13.59 -14.58
N GLU A 201 9.79 13.31 -13.94
CA GLU A 201 8.99 14.32 -13.22
C GLU A 201 9.67 14.74 -11.91
N ASP A 202 10.12 13.75 -11.11
CA ASP A 202 10.50 13.96 -9.71
C ASP A 202 12.01 13.93 -9.46
N THR A 203 12.84 13.68 -10.49
CA THR A 203 14.29 13.57 -10.31
C THR A 203 15.07 14.41 -11.32
N LYS A 204 16.39 14.20 -11.36
CA LYS A 204 17.29 14.84 -12.36
C LYS A 204 17.37 14.06 -13.68
N ALA A 205 16.64 12.94 -13.81
CA ALA A 205 16.62 12.19 -15.05
C ALA A 205 15.92 12.98 -16.15
N THR A 206 16.42 12.87 -17.37
CA THR A 206 15.85 13.54 -18.55
C THR A 206 15.35 12.51 -19.55
N TYR A 207 14.46 12.92 -20.45
CA TYR A 207 14.05 12.08 -21.58
C TYR A 207 15.26 11.42 -22.27
N HIS A 208 16.30 12.23 -22.59
CA HIS A 208 17.50 11.73 -23.27
C HIS A 208 18.27 10.70 -22.44
N THR A 209 18.30 10.86 -21.12
CA THR A 209 18.93 9.85 -20.23
C THR A 209 18.17 8.53 -20.29
N VAL A 210 16.83 8.58 -20.21
CA VAL A 210 15.98 7.38 -20.28
C VAL A 210 16.06 6.73 -21.66
N GLU A 211 16.05 7.53 -22.74
CA GLU A 211 16.20 7.04 -24.12
C GLU A 211 17.53 6.30 -24.33
N LYS A 212 18.62 6.88 -23.85
CA LYS A 212 19.96 6.28 -23.97
C LYS A 212 20.06 4.95 -23.22
N GLU A 213 19.46 4.86 -22.03
CA GLU A 213 19.58 3.68 -21.16
C GLU A 213 18.56 2.58 -21.48
N PHE A 214 17.34 2.93 -21.91
CA PHE A 214 16.21 1.99 -22.05
C PHE A 214 15.57 2.00 -23.43
N GLY A 215 16.07 2.83 -24.35
CA GLY A 215 15.55 2.94 -25.71
C GLY A 215 14.38 3.92 -25.85
N LYS A 216 14.12 4.26 -27.10
CA LYS A 216 13.12 5.29 -27.47
C LYS A 216 11.70 4.93 -27.02
N GLU A 217 11.31 3.67 -27.13
CA GLU A 217 9.95 3.21 -26.76
C GLU A 217 9.64 3.48 -25.29
N VAL A 218 10.54 3.10 -24.38
CA VAL A 218 10.39 3.34 -22.95
C VAL A 218 10.41 4.84 -22.64
N ALA A 219 11.31 5.59 -23.26
CA ALA A 219 11.41 7.04 -23.06
C ALA A 219 10.12 7.77 -23.50
N ASP A 220 9.56 7.39 -24.66
CA ASP A 220 8.29 7.96 -25.15
C ASP A 220 7.12 7.65 -24.21
N LEU A 221 7.07 6.44 -23.64
CA LEU A 221 6.04 6.07 -22.65
C LEU A 221 6.19 6.84 -21.35
N VAL A 222 7.40 6.96 -20.79
CA VAL A 222 7.66 7.72 -19.54
C VAL A 222 7.31 9.20 -19.76
N ASP A 223 7.77 9.80 -20.85
CA ASP A 223 7.44 11.19 -21.21
C ASP A 223 5.92 11.40 -21.38
N GLY A 224 5.23 10.41 -21.94
CA GLY A 224 3.77 10.41 -22.07
C GLY A 224 3.07 10.43 -20.71
N VAL A 225 3.53 9.64 -19.74
CA VAL A 225 2.99 9.62 -18.38
C VAL A 225 3.25 10.95 -17.67
N THR A 226 4.47 11.49 -17.73
CA THR A 226 4.85 12.79 -17.17
C THR A 226 3.95 13.92 -17.72
N LYS A 227 3.70 13.95 -19.04
CA LYS A 227 2.82 14.94 -19.66
C LYS A 227 1.37 14.84 -19.18
N ILE A 228 0.86 13.64 -18.90
CA ILE A 228 -0.48 13.49 -18.30
C ILE A 228 -0.51 14.07 -16.90
N SER A 229 0.50 13.78 -16.06
CA SER A 229 0.61 14.33 -14.70
C SER A 229 0.64 15.86 -14.71
N GLU A 230 1.44 16.47 -15.58
CA GLU A 230 1.50 17.94 -15.71
C GLU A 230 0.14 18.56 -16.11
N LEU A 231 -0.61 17.87 -16.98
CA LEU A 231 -1.94 18.36 -17.39
C LEU A 231 -2.94 18.27 -16.24
N GLU A 232 -2.82 17.25 -15.38
CA GLU A 232 -3.65 17.09 -14.17
C GLU A 232 -3.35 18.19 -13.13
N GLY A 233 -2.08 18.48 -12.89
CA GLY A 233 -1.67 19.56 -11.95
C GLY A 233 -2.15 20.95 -12.33
N LYS A 234 -2.33 21.22 -13.63
CA LYS A 234 -2.84 22.50 -14.15
C LYS A 234 -4.37 22.60 -14.22
N ALA A 235 -5.07 21.52 -13.89
CA ALA A 235 -6.50 21.37 -14.15
C ALA A 235 -7.44 21.98 -13.09
N HIS A 236 -6.94 22.75 -12.12
CA HIS A 236 -7.77 23.37 -11.08
C HIS A 236 -8.77 24.43 -11.59
N GLU A 237 -8.71 24.86 -12.86
CA GLU A 237 -9.60 25.92 -13.40
C GLU A 237 -10.43 25.54 -14.62
N ASN A 238 -10.27 24.35 -15.23
CA ASN A 238 -10.98 24.02 -16.48
C ASN A 238 -11.90 22.80 -16.35
N SER A 239 -12.96 22.80 -17.15
CA SER A 239 -14.04 21.80 -17.09
C SER A 239 -13.54 20.34 -17.23
N LYS A 240 -14.22 19.41 -16.54
CA LYS A 240 -13.97 17.95 -16.62
C LYS A 240 -13.88 17.42 -18.06
N ALA A 241 -14.62 18.02 -18.99
CA ALA A 241 -14.63 17.67 -20.42
C ALA A 241 -13.30 17.99 -21.12
N GLU A 242 -12.66 19.12 -20.79
CA GLU A 242 -11.36 19.51 -21.35
C GLU A 242 -10.22 18.58 -20.87
N ASN A 243 -10.26 18.19 -19.60
CA ASN A 243 -9.32 17.26 -19.03
C ASN A 243 -9.46 15.86 -19.64
N PHE A 244 -10.68 15.40 -19.86
CA PHE A 244 -10.94 14.13 -20.54
C PHE A 244 -10.47 14.16 -22.00
N ARG A 245 -10.69 15.27 -22.73
CA ARG A 245 -10.17 15.45 -24.08
C ARG A 245 -8.65 15.42 -24.14
N LYS A 246 -7.96 16.10 -23.20
CA LYS A 246 -6.50 16.10 -23.09
C LYS A 246 -5.96 14.71 -22.77
N LEU A 247 -6.62 13.98 -21.86
CA LEU A 247 -6.31 12.59 -21.55
C LEU A 247 -6.42 11.71 -22.80
N ILE A 248 -7.51 11.81 -23.56
CA ILE A 248 -7.70 11.06 -24.82
C ILE A 248 -6.61 11.42 -25.85
N LEU A 249 -6.27 12.69 -25.98
CA LEU A 249 -5.23 13.13 -26.92
C LEU A 249 -3.84 12.63 -26.50
N ALA A 250 -3.52 12.62 -25.22
CA ALA A 250 -2.26 12.07 -24.70
C ALA A 250 -2.18 10.54 -24.89
N THR A 251 -3.31 9.83 -24.75
CA THR A 251 -3.41 8.38 -24.95
C THR A 251 -3.56 7.97 -26.41
N SER A 252 -3.89 8.91 -27.31
CA SER A 252 -4.05 8.62 -28.74
C SER A 252 -2.78 8.09 -29.41
N LYS A 253 -1.61 8.35 -28.85
CA LYS A 253 -0.32 7.85 -29.36
C LYS A 253 -0.03 6.43 -28.90
N ASP A 254 -0.27 6.15 -27.61
CA ASP A 254 -0.05 4.81 -27.05
C ASP A 254 -0.91 4.61 -25.80
N ILE A 255 -1.80 3.62 -25.85
CA ILE A 255 -2.72 3.30 -24.75
C ILE A 255 -1.99 2.84 -23.47
N ARG A 256 -0.76 2.35 -23.60
CA ARG A 256 0.05 1.89 -22.46
C ARG A 256 0.33 3.02 -21.48
N VAL A 257 0.45 4.25 -21.96
CA VAL A 257 0.60 5.44 -21.10
C VAL A 257 -0.58 5.56 -20.12
N LEU A 258 -1.82 5.33 -20.60
CA LEU A 258 -3.00 5.34 -19.75
C LEU A 258 -2.98 4.17 -18.76
N LEU A 259 -2.56 2.98 -19.17
CA LEU A 259 -2.49 1.81 -18.29
C LEU A 259 -1.50 2.02 -17.15
N VAL A 260 -0.33 2.62 -17.45
CA VAL A 260 0.65 3.00 -16.41
C VAL A 260 0.04 4.03 -15.46
N LYS A 261 -0.63 5.08 -15.97
CA LYS A 261 -1.25 6.11 -15.12
C LYS A 261 -2.41 5.58 -14.28
N LEU A 262 -3.17 4.61 -14.77
CA LEU A 262 -4.19 3.94 -13.97
C LEU A 262 -3.57 3.08 -12.86
N ALA A 263 -2.49 2.35 -13.15
CA ALA A 263 -1.76 1.56 -12.16
C ALA A 263 -1.15 2.47 -11.07
N ASP A 264 -0.58 3.61 -11.45
CA ASP A 264 -0.08 4.65 -10.56
C ASP A 264 -1.17 5.14 -9.57
N ARG A 265 -2.37 5.41 -10.06
CA ARG A 265 -3.49 5.86 -9.22
C ARG A 265 -4.10 4.78 -8.33
N LEU A 266 -3.88 3.51 -8.64
CA LEU A 266 -4.37 2.39 -7.83
C LEU A 266 -3.52 2.14 -6.59
N HIS A 267 -2.25 2.59 -6.60
CA HIS A 267 -1.29 2.49 -5.49
C HIS A 267 -1.10 3.82 -4.78
#